data_12d2b95f9eb7983b631e314e6c970dd8
#
_entry.id   12d2b95f9eb7983b631e314e6c970dd8
#
_cell.length_a   1.000
_cell.length_b   1.000
_cell.length_c   1.000
_cell.angle_alpha   90.00
_cell.angle_beta   90.00
_cell.angle_gamma   90.00
#
_symmetry.space_group_name_H-M   'P 1'
#
loop_
_entity.id
_entity.type
_entity.pdbx_description
1 polymer ?
#
loop_
_entity_poly.entity_id
_entity_poly.type
_entity_poly.pdbx_seq_one_letter_code
_entity_poly.pdbx_strand_id
1 'polypeptide(L)'
;MSVEQKLLALGPVRRPLQRLINWGRTNSMWPMFFGTACCTMELFATLMPDFDIARFGMEYFRATPRQADLLIVPGRLSHKMAAPLRQIYDQMLEPKWVIAMGACASSGGMFNNYAVLQGVDKIVPVDVYVPGCPPRPEALIEGILRLHEKIRAGIPPAYEMRGVAE
;
A
#
# COMPACT_ATOMS: atom_id res chain seq x y z
N MET A 1 -12.27 -14.15 17.04
CA MET A 1 -11.15 -13.66 17.89
C MET A 1 -9.97 -13.39 17.01
N SER A 2 -9.60 -12.13 16.82
CA SER A 2 -8.45 -11.76 16.00
C SER A 2 -7.14 -12.21 16.67
N VAL A 3 -6.09 -12.38 15.86
CA VAL A 3 -4.74 -12.73 16.36
C VAL A 3 -4.26 -11.74 17.43
N GLU A 4 -4.68 -10.48 17.32
CA GLU A 4 -4.35 -9.43 18.29
C GLU A 4 -4.99 -9.65 19.66
N GLN A 5 -6.24 -10.14 19.72
CA GLN A 5 -6.89 -10.47 21.00
C GLN A 5 -6.20 -11.62 21.71
N LYS A 6 -5.68 -12.61 20.95
CA LYS A 6 -4.86 -13.69 21.52
C LYS A 6 -3.49 -13.18 22.00
N LEU A 7 -2.90 -12.21 21.30
CA LEU A 7 -1.64 -11.57 21.68
C LEU A 7 -1.78 -10.69 22.92
N LEU A 8 -2.96 -10.08 23.15
CA LEU A 8 -3.24 -9.30 24.35
C LEU A 8 -3.17 -10.15 25.64
N ALA A 9 -3.48 -11.43 25.53
CA ALA A 9 -3.42 -12.37 26.66
C ALA A 9 -1.99 -12.81 27.05
N LEU A 10 -0.98 -12.55 26.21
CA LEU A 10 0.41 -13.03 26.40
C LEU A 10 1.29 -12.15 27.30
N GLY A 11 0.78 -11.05 27.87
CA GLY A 11 1.49 -10.21 28.86
C GLY A 11 2.89 -9.74 28.39
N PRO A 12 3.97 -9.99 29.16
CA PRO A 12 5.31 -9.45 28.87
C PRO A 12 5.97 -10.00 27.58
N VAL A 13 5.53 -11.15 27.10
CA VAL A 13 6.04 -11.78 25.85
C VAL A 13 5.49 -11.09 24.60
N ARG A 14 4.43 -10.29 24.74
CA ARG A 14 3.75 -9.59 23.63
C ARG A 14 4.70 -8.70 22.84
N ARG A 15 5.50 -7.88 23.50
CA ARG A 15 6.39 -6.90 22.83
C ARG A 15 7.43 -7.54 21.91
N PRO A 16 8.21 -8.55 22.36
CA PRO A 16 9.19 -9.21 21.50
C PRO A 16 8.52 -9.99 20.37
N LEU A 17 7.40 -10.67 20.63
CA LEU A 17 6.66 -11.40 19.61
C LEU A 17 6.09 -10.48 18.54
N GLN A 18 5.52 -9.32 18.93
CA GLN A 18 5.02 -8.32 17.99
C GLN A 18 6.15 -7.76 17.09
N ARG A 19 7.34 -7.51 17.65
CA ARG A 19 8.51 -7.08 16.87
C ARG A 19 8.93 -8.14 15.86
N LEU A 20 8.91 -9.41 16.23
CA LEU A 20 9.23 -10.51 15.32
C LEU A 20 8.21 -10.62 14.18
N ILE A 21 6.92 -10.52 14.50
CA ILE A 21 5.84 -10.53 13.50
C ILE A 21 5.99 -9.33 12.55
N ASN A 22 6.21 -8.13 13.07
CA ASN A 22 6.39 -6.93 12.26
C ASN A 22 7.65 -7.00 11.38
N TRP A 23 8.73 -7.60 11.89
CA TRP A 23 9.92 -7.88 11.10
C TRP A 23 9.61 -8.83 9.94
N GLY A 24 8.88 -9.91 10.17
CA GLY A 24 8.43 -10.83 9.12
C GLY A 24 7.58 -10.12 8.07
N ARG A 25 6.59 -9.31 8.50
CA ARG A 25 5.72 -8.53 7.62
C ARG A 25 6.48 -7.56 6.72
N THR A 26 7.49 -6.87 7.24
CA THR A 26 8.29 -5.92 6.46
C THR A 26 9.22 -6.58 5.44
N ASN A 27 9.71 -7.80 5.73
CA ASN A 27 10.65 -8.48 4.84
C ASN A 27 9.97 -9.48 3.88
N SER A 28 8.67 -9.66 3.97
CA SER A 28 7.88 -10.54 3.08
C SER A 28 6.54 -9.87 2.77
N MET A 29 6.61 -8.75 2.07
CA MET A 29 5.42 -7.99 1.65
C MET A 29 5.15 -8.26 0.16
N TRP A 30 3.93 -8.66 -0.16
CA TRP A 30 3.55 -9.03 -1.52
C TRP A 30 2.67 -7.95 -2.14
N PRO A 31 3.20 -7.18 -3.10
CA PRO A 31 2.43 -6.12 -3.75
C PRO A 31 1.41 -6.67 -4.73
N MET A 32 0.21 -6.06 -4.75
CA MET A 32 -0.80 -6.24 -5.76
C MET A 32 -0.51 -5.34 -6.96
N PHE A 33 -0.54 -5.91 -8.16
CA PHE A 33 -0.44 -5.15 -9.38
C PHE A 33 -1.78 -4.52 -9.75
N PHE A 34 -1.83 -3.20 -9.76
CA PHE A 34 -2.99 -2.42 -10.22
C PHE A 34 -2.53 -1.22 -11.03
N GLY A 35 -2.29 -1.42 -12.32
CA GLY A 35 -1.80 -0.36 -13.22
C GLY A 35 -2.95 0.47 -13.78
N THR A 36 -2.92 1.80 -13.58
CA THR A 36 -3.99 2.71 -14.04
C THR A 36 -3.53 3.74 -15.06
N ALA A 37 -2.27 4.21 -14.99
CA ALA A 37 -1.78 5.30 -15.82
C ALA A 37 -0.26 5.30 -15.95
N CYS A 38 0.33 6.45 -16.38
CA CYS A 38 1.76 6.61 -16.66
C CYS A 38 2.69 6.23 -15.49
N CYS A 39 2.27 6.41 -14.23
CA CYS A 39 3.07 5.99 -13.07
C CYS A 39 3.30 4.46 -13.04
N THR A 40 2.49 3.68 -13.74
CA THR A 40 2.69 2.24 -13.87
C THR A 40 3.99 1.91 -14.60
N MET A 41 4.40 2.73 -15.55
CA MET A 41 5.67 2.53 -16.26
C MET A 41 6.86 2.72 -15.31
N GLU A 42 6.76 3.71 -14.43
CA GLU A 42 7.77 3.96 -13.41
C GLU A 42 7.77 2.87 -12.31
N LEU A 43 6.59 2.33 -12.00
CA LEU A 43 6.47 1.14 -11.15
C LEU A 43 7.18 -0.07 -11.77
N PHE A 44 7.07 -0.27 -13.09
CA PHE A 44 7.85 -1.31 -13.76
C PHE A 44 9.35 -1.05 -13.71
N ALA A 45 9.80 0.21 -13.80
CA ALA A 45 11.20 0.55 -13.67
C ALA A 45 11.78 0.14 -12.31
N THR A 46 10.97 0.14 -11.23
CA THR A 46 11.41 -0.33 -9.90
C THR A 46 11.62 -1.85 -9.82
N LEU A 47 11.13 -2.60 -10.81
CA LEU A 47 11.34 -4.05 -10.93
C LEU A 47 12.54 -4.39 -11.80
N MET A 48 13.12 -3.39 -12.48
CA MET A 48 14.27 -3.58 -13.34
C MET A 48 15.56 -3.73 -12.52
N PRO A 49 16.63 -4.29 -13.11
CA PRO A 49 17.86 -4.63 -12.40
C PRO A 49 18.52 -3.46 -11.65
N ASP A 50 18.35 -2.23 -12.14
CA ASP A 50 18.95 -1.04 -11.52
C ASP A 50 18.38 -0.71 -10.13
N PHE A 51 17.10 -0.99 -9.91
CA PHE A 51 16.39 -0.62 -8.67
C PHE A 51 15.95 -1.82 -7.84
N ASP A 52 15.55 -2.89 -8.47
CA ASP A 52 15.10 -4.18 -7.97
C ASP A 52 14.57 -4.19 -6.52
N ILE A 53 13.25 -4.08 -6.38
CA ILE A 53 12.58 -4.10 -5.07
C ILE A 53 12.53 -5.50 -4.42
N ALA A 54 13.01 -6.55 -5.12
CA ALA A 54 13.13 -7.89 -4.57
C ALA A 54 13.99 -7.92 -3.30
N ARG A 55 15.03 -7.08 -3.22
CA ARG A 55 15.87 -6.91 -2.02
C ARG A 55 15.13 -6.46 -0.76
N PHE A 56 13.91 -5.91 -0.94
CA PHE A 56 13.02 -5.53 0.17
C PHE A 56 11.94 -6.58 0.46
N GLY A 57 12.03 -7.77 -0.16
CA GLY A 57 11.06 -8.85 0.00
C GLY A 57 9.82 -8.72 -0.87
N MET A 58 9.88 -7.90 -1.95
CA MET A 58 8.76 -7.60 -2.86
C MET A 58 9.05 -8.09 -4.29
N GLU A 59 9.62 -9.28 -4.43
CA GLU A 59 10.07 -9.81 -5.73
C GLU A 59 8.94 -9.96 -6.74
N TYR A 60 7.77 -10.41 -6.30
CA TYR A 60 6.72 -10.79 -7.23
C TYR A 60 5.40 -10.06 -6.98
N PHE A 61 4.91 -9.39 -8.01
CA PHE A 61 3.58 -8.79 -8.01
C PHE A 61 2.51 -9.86 -8.15
N ARG A 62 1.62 -9.94 -7.17
CA ARG A 62 0.52 -10.90 -7.21
C ARG A 62 -0.62 -10.39 -8.08
N ALA A 63 -1.13 -11.28 -8.94
CA ALA A 63 -2.33 -11.00 -9.74
C ALA A 63 -3.63 -11.19 -8.93
N THR A 64 -3.55 -11.90 -7.80
CA THR A 64 -4.70 -12.21 -6.95
C THR A 64 -4.70 -11.36 -5.70
N PRO A 65 -5.76 -10.56 -5.43
CA PRO A 65 -5.85 -9.72 -4.22
C PRO A 65 -5.75 -10.51 -2.92
N ARG A 66 -6.25 -11.74 -2.90
CA ARG A 66 -6.24 -12.62 -1.72
C ARG A 66 -4.85 -13.09 -1.28
N GLN A 67 -3.83 -12.91 -2.12
CA GLN A 67 -2.45 -13.28 -1.85
C GLN A 67 -1.53 -12.06 -1.72
N ALA A 68 -2.09 -10.86 -1.74
CA ALA A 68 -1.36 -9.61 -1.67
C ALA A 68 -1.62 -8.91 -0.34
N ASP A 69 -0.57 -8.29 0.20
CA ASP A 69 -0.59 -7.55 1.46
C ASP A 69 -0.51 -6.04 1.23
N LEU A 70 0.06 -5.62 0.10
CA LEU A 70 0.28 -4.23 -0.28
C LEU A 70 -0.45 -3.91 -1.59
N LEU A 71 -1.27 -2.87 -1.58
CA LEU A 71 -1.88 -2.31 -2.79
C LEU A 71 -1.13 -1.03 -3.20
N ILE A 72 -0.49 -1.05 -4.35
CA ILE A 72 0.09 0.15 -4.95
C ILE A 72 -0.86 0.65 -6.03
N VAL A 73 -1.30 1.90 -5.90
CA VAL A 73 -2.19 2.55 -6.89
C VAL A 73 -1.38 3.60 -7.65
N PRO A 74 -0.84 3.27 -8.84
CA PRO A 74 0.02 4.15 -9.61
C PRO A 74 -0.79 5.02 -10.57
N GLY A 75 -0.90 6.30 -10.28
CA GLY A 75 -1.43 7.31 -11.18
C GLY A 75 -2.91 7.61 -11.05
N ARG A 76 -3.53 8.08 -12.15
CA ARG A 76 -4.91 8.58 -12.13
C ARG A 76 -5.92 7.43 -12.08
N LEU A 77 -6.93 7.61 -11.26
CA LEU A 77 -8.07 6.71 -11.15
C LEU A 77 -9.31 7.37 -11.76
N SER A 78 -9.96 6.71 -12.71
CA SER A 78 -11.25 7.18 -13.22
C SER A 78 -12.40 6.74 -12.31
N HIS A 79 -13.52 7.47 -12.33
CA HIS A 79 -14.71 7.07 -11.58
C HIS A 79 -15.21 5.67 -11.94
N LYS A 80 -15.05 5.25 -13.22
CA LYS A 80 -15.39 3.88 -13.65
C LYS A 80 -14.51 2.81 -13.02
N MET A 81 -13.24 3.13 -12.74
CA MET A 81 -12.29 2.22 -12.12
C MET A 81 -12.30 2.27 -10.59
N ALA A 82 -13.03 3.19 -10.00
CA ALA A 82 -13.16 3.31 -8.56
C ALA A 82 -13.83 2.07 -7.93
N ALA A 83 -14.92 1.58 -8.56
CA ALA A 83 -15.62 0.38 -8.08
C ALA A 83 -14.75 -0.90 -8.16
N PRO A 84 -14.05 -1.21 -9.28
CA PRO A 84 -13.07 -2.30 -9.31
C PRO A 84 -11.95 -2.17 -8.28
N LEU A 85 -11.41 -0.96 -8.07
CA LEU A 85 -10.39 -0.73 -7.05
C LEU A 85 -10.91 -1.08 -5.66
N ARG A 86 -12.12 -0.64 -5.32
CA ARG A 86 -12.75 -0.96 -4.04
C ARG A 86 -12.96 -2.46 -3.87
N GLN A 87 -13.42 -3.16 -4.91
CA GLN A 87 -13.59 -4.61 -4.88
C GLN A 87 -12.26 -5.34 -4.65
N ILE A 88 -11.17 -4.92 -5.31
CA ILE A 88 -9.83 -5.47 -5.11
C ILE A 88 -9.40 -5.27 -3.65
N TYR A 89 -9.58 -4.06 -3.12
CA TYR A 89 -9.21 -3.74 -1.76
C TYR A 89 -9.99 -4.57 -0.73
N ASP A 90 -11.29 -4.79 -0.94
CA ASP A 90 -12.14 -5.57 -0.05
C ASP A 90 -11.80 -7.07 -0.10
N GLN A 91 -11.24 -7.56 -1.21
CA GLN A 91 -10.78 -8.94 -1.36
C GLN A 91 -9.40 -9.20 -0.73
N MET A 92 -8.62 -8.16 -0.42
CA MET A 92 -7.34 -8.31 0.26
C MET A 92 -7.55 -8.71 1.71
N LEU A 93 -6.71 -9.64 2.18
CA LEU A 93 -6.72 -10.09 3.57
C LEU A 93 -6.05 -9.07 4.49
N GLU A 94 -6.46 -9.06 5.73
CA GLU A 94 -5.84 -8.25 6.78
C GLU A 94 -4.63 -8.98 7.40
N PRO A 95 -3.55 -8.27 7.72
CA PRO A 95 -3.32 -6.82 7.57
C PRO A 95 -2.98 -6.42 6.14
N LYS A 96 -3.48 -5.27 5.67
CA LYS A 96 -3.27 -4.74 4.33
C LYS A 96 -2.88 -3.27 4.37
N TRP A 97 -2.05 -2.85 3.41
CA TRP A 97 -1.55 -1.49 3.30
C TRP A 97 -1.77 -0.93 1.90
N VAL A 98 -1.85 0.39 1.79
CA VAL A 98 -2.07 1.08 0.52
C VAL A 98 -1.05 2.19 0.32
N ILE A 99 -0.40 2.19 -0.84
CA ILE A 99 0.46 3.28 -1.31
C ILE A 99 -0.21 3.98 -2.49
N ALA A 100 -0.45 5.28 -2.36
CA ALA A 100 -0.87 6.14 -3.46
C ALA A 100 0.38 6.69 -4.17
N MET A 101 0.64 6.23 -5.41
CA MET A 101 1.81 6.62 -6.19
C MET A 101 1.47 7.69 -7.20
N GLY A 102 2.08 8.85 -7.03
CA GLY A 102 1.97 9.99 -7.92
C GLY A 102 0.91 11.00 -7.54
N ALA A 103 1.01 12.20 -8.12
CA ALA A 103 0.12 13.32 -7.83
C ALA A 103 -1.36 13.02 -8.16
N CYS A 104 -1.61 12.23 -9.21
CA CYS A 104 -2.96 11.86 -9.61
C CYS A 104 -3.65 10.94 -8.58
N ALA A 105 -2.93 9.98 -8.02
CA ALA A 105 -3.46 9.11 -6.96
C ALA A 105 -3.64 9.88 -5.65
N SER A 106 -2.78 10.86 -5.37
CA SER A 106 -2.82 11.63 -4.13
C SER A 106 -3.93 12.68 -4.10
N SER A 107 -4.12 13.43 -5.21
CA SER A 107 -5.03 14.59 -5.25
C SER A 107 -5.75 14.82 -6.59
N GLY A 108 -5.62 13.88 -7.55
CA GLY A 108 -6.10 14.07 -8.92
C GLY A 108 -5.08 14.75 -9.84
N GLY A 109 -4.03 15.38 -9.29
CA GLY A 109 -2.96 16.04 -10.05
C GLY A 109 -3.46 17.13 -10.96
N MET A 110 -2.96 17.14 -12.22
CA MET A 110 -3.38 18.11 -13.24
C MET A 110 -4.74 17.79 -13.87
N PHE A 111 -5.33 16.63 -13.60
CA PHE A 111 -6.57 16.17 -14.25
C PHE A 111 -7.79 16.48 -13.38
N ASN A 112 -8.10 17.77 -13.24
CA ASN A 112 -9.32 18.19 -12.54
C ASN A 112 -10.52 18.19 -13.50
N ASN A 113 -11.11 17.03 -13.71
CA ASN A 113 -12.28 16.86 -14.57
C ASN A 113 -13.29 15.86 -13.96
N TYR A 114 -14.48 15.80 -14.53
CA TYR A 114 -15.59 14.95 -14.05
C TYR A 114 -15.33 13.44 -14.18
N ALA A 115 -14.35 13.02 -14.97
CA ALA A 115 -14.08 11.60 -15.23
C ALA A 115 -13.02 11.00 -14.28
N VAL A 116 -12.21 11.85 -13.63
CA VAL A 116 -11.07 11.43 -12.80
C VAL A 116 -11.37 11.71 -11.33
N LEU A 117 -11.14 10.69 -10.51
CA LEU A 117 -11.26 10.78 -9.07
C LEU A 117 -10.13 11.67 -8.49
N GLN A 118 -10.51 12.62 -7.67
CA GLN A 118 -9.59 13.59 -7.05
C GLN A 118 -9.05 13.03 -5.73
N GLY A 119 -8.17 12.02 -5.81
CA GLY A 119 -7.55 11.32 -4.69
C GLY A 119 -8.12 9.92 -4.44
N VAL A 120 -7.24 8.95 -4.31
CA VAL A 120 -7.59 7.53 -4.05
C VAL A 120 -8.11 7.33 -2.64
N ASP A 121 -7.73 8.22 -1.72
CA ASP A 121 -8.16 8.25 -0.32
C ASP A 121 -9.68 8.36 -0.13
N LYS A 122 -10.39 8.84 -1.15
CA LYS A 122 -11.86 8.88 -1.15
C LYS A 122 -12.52 7.50 -1.28
N ILE A 123 -11.78 6.52 -1.80
CA ILE A 123 -12.29 5.16 -2.04
C ILE A 123 -11.68 4.16 -1.05
N VAL A 124 -10.36 4.22 -0.85
CA VAL A 124 -9.61 3.32 0.04
C VAL A 124 -8.72 4.11 0.99
N PRO A 125 -8.53 3.67 2.23
CA PRO A 125 -7.61 4.33 3.15
C PRO A 125 -6.17 4.18 2.64
N VAL A 126 -5.41 5.28 2.65
CA VAL A 126 -4.03 5.33 2.15
C VAL A 126 -3.06 5.46 3.33
N ASP A 127 -2.02 4.62 3.35
CA ASP A 127 -0.99 4.62 4.39
C ASP A 127 0.17 5.55 4.04
N VAL A 128 0.58 5.57 2.77
CA VAL A 128 1.71 6.37 2.29
C VAL A 128 1.37 7.02 0.96
N TYR A 129 1.74 8.29 0.82
CA TYR A 129 1.65 9.04 -0.43
C TYR A 129 3.05 9.25 -1.00
N VAL A 130 3.22 8.94 -2.29
CA VAL A 130 4.46 9.15 -3.03
C VAL A 130 4.24 10.29 -4.03
N PRO A 131 4.80 11.49 -3.81
CA PRO A 131 4.63 12.62 -4.71
C PRO A 131 5.45 12.47 -5.98
N GLY A 132 4.97 13.06 -7.08
CA GLY A 132 5.64 13.07 -8.39
C GLY A 132 4.65 12.92 -9.54
N CYS A 133 5.08 13.26 -10.77
CA CYS A 133 4.24 13.15 -11.97
C CYS A 133 5.09 12.82 -13.21
N PRO A 134 5.47 11.55 -13.40
CA PRO A 134 5.50 10.44 -12.45
C PRO A 134 6.60 10.60 -11.37
N PRO A 135 6.47 9.97 -10.22
CA PRO A 135 7.56 9.89 -9.26
C PRO A 135 8.65 8.95 -9.81
N ARG A 136 9.90 9.28 -9.54
CA ARG A 136 11.03 8.41 -9.90
C ARG A 136 10.99 7.10 -9.10
N PRO A 137 11.64 6.03 -9.58
CA PRO A 137 11.74 4.75 -8.88
C PRO A 137 12.25 4.89 -7.45
N GLU A 138 13.24 5.75 -7.22
CA GLU A 138 13.79 6.00 -5.89
C GLU A 138 12.76 6.60 -4.92
N ALA A 139 11.87 7.47 -5.42
CA ALA A 139 10.81 8.05 -4.61
C ALA A 139 9.78 6.98 -4.18
N LEU A 140 9.49 6.00 -5.04
CA LEU A 140 8.65 4.86 -4.67
C LEU A 140 9.35 3.99 -3.62
N ILE A 141 10.62 3.70 -3.79
CA ILE A 141 11.43 2.94 -2.82
C ILE A 141 11.44 3.65 -1.47
N GLU A 142 11.63 4.97 -1.45
CA GLU A 142 11.51 5.75 -0.21
C GLU A 142 10.12 5.62 0.43
N GLY A 143 9.05 5.66 -0.37
CA GLY A 143 7.69 5.41 0.11
C GLY A 143 7.52 4.03 0.76
N ILE A 144 8.10 3.00 0.15
CA ILE A 144 8.13 1.64 0.69
C ILE A 144 8.90 1.59 2.02
N LEU A 145 10.06 2.22 2.09
CA LEU A 145 10.86 2.28 3.32
C LEU A 145 10.11 2.99 4.46
N ARG A 146 9.41 4.08 4.15
CA ARG A 146 8.53 4.77 5.13
C ARG A 146 7.39 3.87 5.62
N LEU A 147 6.83 3.04 4.73
CA LEU A 147 5.82 2.07 5.12
C LEU A 147 6.43 1.01 6.06
N HIS A 148 7.63 0.51 5.74
CA HIS A 148 8.35 -0.43 6.60
C HIS A 148 8.62 0.14 7.99
N GLU A 149 9.00 1.41 8.08
CA GLU A 149 9.20 2.09 9.36
C GLU A 149 7.90 2.15 10.18
N LYS A 150 6.76 2.50 9.55
CA LYS A 150 5.44 2.48 10.18
C LYS A 150 5.10 1.11 10.76
N ILE A 151 5.31 0.05 9.98
CA ILE A 151 5.02 -1.33 10.40
C ILE A 151 5.94 -1.74 11.56
N ARG A 152 7.24 -1.44 11.49
CA ARG A 152 8.21 -1.73 12.56
C ARG A 152 7.90 -0.98 13.84
N ALA A 153 7.44 0.27 13.72
CA ALA A 153 6.98 1.08 14.85
C ALA A 153 5.69 0.55 15.48
N GLY A 154 4.98 -0.37 14.81
CA GLY A 154 3.70 -0.91 15.26
C GLY A 154 2.55 0.07 15.10
N ILE A 155 2.67 1.02 14.17
CA ILE A 155 1.58 1.93 13.81
C ILE A 155 0.52 1.13 13.04
N PRO A 156 -0.76 1.18 13.45
CA PRO A 156 -1.82 0.45 12.79
C PRO A 156 -2.01 0.92 11.34
N PRO A 157 -2.48 0.05 10.44
CA PRO A 157 -2.82 0.42 9.07
C PRO A 157 -3.91 1.50 9.02
N ALA A 158 -3.97 2.26 7.93
CA ALA A 158 -4.89 3.38 7.76
C ALA A 158 -6.39 2.97 7.87
N TYR A 159 -6.74 1.74 7.54
CA TYR A 159 -8.12 1.24 7.68
C TYR A 159 -8.56 1.11 9.15
N GLU A 160 -7.65 0.74 10.06
CA GLU A 160 -7.96 0.69 11.50
C GLU A 160 -8.12 2.08 12.09
N MET A 161 -7.33 3.05 11.61
CA MET A 161 -7.42 4.44 12.06
C MET A 161 -8.72 5.12 11.63
N ARG A 162 -9.27 4.76 10.45
CA ARG A 162 -10.58 5.27 9.98
C ARG A 162 -11.75 4.69 10.77
N GLY A 163 -11.72 3.42 11.14
CA GLY A 163 -12.78 2.78 11.92
C GLY A 163 -12.92 3.29 13.36
N VAL A 164 -11.96 4.07 13.85
CA VAL A 164 -12.01 4.73 15.18
C VAL A 164 -12.60 6.15 15.08
N ALA A 165 -12.73 6.70 13.84
CA ALA A 165 -13.18 8.08 13.59
C ALA A 165 -14.66 8.17 13.14
N GLU A 166 -15.37 7.04 12.98
CA GLU A 166 -16.82 6.94 12.78
C GLU A 166 -17.50 6.50 14.10
#